data_e5a5c6d8e7fe7c139c42fa93d43b317e
#
_entry.id   e5a5c6d8e7fe7c139c42fa93d43b317e
#
_cell.length_a   1.000
_cell.length_b   1.000
_cell.length_c   1.000
_cell.angle_alpha   90.00
_cell.angle_beta   90.00
_cell.angle_gamma   90.00
#
_symmetry.space_group_name_H-M   'P 1'
#
loop_
_entity.id
_entity.type
_entity.pdbx_description
1 polymer ?
#
loop_
_entity_poly.entity_id
_entity_poly.type
_entity_poly.pdbx_seq_one_letter_code
_entity_poly.pdbx_strand_id
1 'polypeptide(L)'
;NGLQNQSVLYRKDKAGKEEIFLDPNTFSKDGTTSLGGLNFSKDGSLVAYAISEGGSDWRKVIVMEAKTKKIIGDTIVDVKFSGVSWYKNDGFYYSSYDKPVGSELSAKTDQHKLYYHKLNTAQKTDKLVFGGDVKRRYVGGGVSEDEKYLFISAANSTSGNELYYLDLSKPDAKIVTLIDNYENDNDVLDNKGSKIYLVTNYKAPNKRVVTFDLSNPAKENWKDCIAETENVLSPNTGSGYIFASYMKDAVSFIKQYDYNGKLVRDIQLPGVGTAGGFGGKEKETTLYFSFTNYVTPGTIYTFDPKTGKSAIYQKPKVDFNSADYESKQVFYTSKDGTKVPMIITYKKGTKLNGKNPTILYGYGGFNVSLTPAFSIANAVWLENGGVYAVANLRGGGEYGKKWHDAGTQLKKQNVFDDFIAAAEYLIKENYTS
;
A
#
# COMPACT_ATOMS: atom_id res chain seq x y z
N ASN A 1 0.88 -15.99 -16.66
CA ASN A 1 0.61 -16.34 -18.04
C ASN A 1 -0.66 -17.20 -18.17
N GLY A 2 -1.71 -16.66 -18.78
CA GLY A 2 -2.87 -17.43 -19.18
C GLY A 2 -3.61 -18.10 -18.04
N LEU A 3 -3.61 -19.42 -18.00
CA LEU A 3 -4.40 -20.24 -17.07
C LEU A 3 -3.65 -20.62 -15.77
N GLN A 4 -2.50 -20.02 -15.47
CA GLN A 4 -1.81 -20.30 -14.21
C GLN A 4 -2.62 -19.78 -13.01
N ASN A 5 -2.74 -20.58 -11.96
CA ASN A 5 -3.47 -20.21 -10.75
C ASN A 5 -2.76 -19.08 -9.97
N GLN A 6 -1.42 -19.04 -10.01
CA GLN A 6 -0.60 -18.11 -9.27
C GLN A 6 0.34 -17.33 -10.21
N SER A 7 0.64 -16.08 -9.85
CA SER A 7 1.62 -15.27 -10.57
C SER A 7 3.04 -15.76 -10.29
N VAL A 8 3.80 -16.01 -11.35
CA VAL A 8 5.22 -16.40 -11.26
C VAL A 8 6.07 -15.15 -11.06
N LEU A 9 7.01 -15.21 -10.14
CA LEU A 9 7.95 -14.14 -9.85
C LEU A 9 9.25 -14.35 -10.65
N TYR A 10 9.60 -13.34 -11.45
CA TYR A 10 10.85 -13.33 -12.24
C TYR A 10 11.86 -12.37 -11.63
N ARG A 11 13.12 -12.65 -11.82
CA ARG A 11 14.21 -11.68 -11.62
C ARG A 11 14.94 -11.44 -12.93
N LYS A 12 15.46 -10.23 -13.07
CA LYS A 12 16.26 -9.83 -14.21
C LYS A 12 17.64 -9.40 -13.72
N ASP A 13 18.69 -9.92 -14.35
CA ASP A 13 20.05 -9.51 -14.07
C ASP A 13 20.40 -8.18 -14.74
N LYS A 14 21.61 -7.66 -14.47
CA LYS A 14 22.09 -6.39 -15.07
C LYS A 14 22.23 -6.45 -16.59
N ALA A 15 22.37 -7.64 -17.16
CA ALA A 15 22.44 -7.85 -18.62
C ALA A 15 21.05 -7.96 -19.26
N GLY A 16 19.99 -7.91 -18.44
CA GLY A 16 18.61 -8.02 -18.91
C GLY A 16 18.09 -9.45 -19.07
N LYS A 17 18.87 -10.47 -18.67
CA LYS A 17 18.44 -11.86 -18.70
C LYS A 17 17.41 -12.12 -17.59
N GLU A 18 16.26 -12.64 -17.98
CA GLU A 18 15.19 -13.02 -17.07
C GLU A 18 15.28 -14.49 -16.68
N GLU A 19 15.00 -14.79 -15.42
CA GLU A 19 14.79 -16.15 -14.93
C GLU A 19 13.69 -16.19 -13.90
N ILE A 20 13.04 -17.33 -13.74
CA ILE A 20 12.05 -17.55 -12.69
C ILE A 20 12.78 -17.43 -11.34
N PHE A 21 12.31 -16.53 -10.48
CA PHE A 21 12.80 -16.39 -9.12
C PHE A 21 12.05 -17.29 -8.15
N LEU A 22 10.72 -17.16 -8.11
CA LEU A 22 9.81 -18.04 -7.38
C LEU A 22 8.60 -18.38 -8.26
N ASP A 23 8.19 -19.63 -8.24
CA ASP A 23 6.98 -20.09 -8.90
C ASP A 23 5.98 -20.64 -7.85
N PRO A 24 5.01 -19.82 -7.41
CA PRO A 24 4.02 -20.26 -6.43
C PRO A 24 3.12 -21.40 -6.92
N ASN A 25 3.03 -21.65 -8.23
CA ASN A 25 2.30 -22.81 -8.77
C ASN A 25 2.94 -24.14 -8.35
N THR A 26 4.19 -24.13 -7.87
CA THR A 26 4.90 -25.32 -7.38
C THR A 26 4.75 -25.52 -5.87
N PHE A 27 4.14 -24.59 -5.14
CA PHE A 27 4.04 -24.65 -3.68
C PHE A 27 3.05 -25.72 -3.19
N SER A 28 2.00 -26.01 -3.97
CA SER A 28 1.03 -27.07 -3.67
C SER A 28 0.57 -27.73 -4.96
N LYS A 29 0.14 -29.00 -4.86
CA LYS A 29 -0.34 -29.78 -6.02
C LYS A 29 -1.67 -29.26 -6.56
N ASP A 30 -2.52 -28.71 -5.70
CA ASP A 30 -3.85 -28.19 -6.03
C ASP A 30 -3.84 -26.70 -6.42
N GLY A 31 -2.66 -26.01 -6.34
CA GLY A 31 -2.51 -24.61 -6.68
C GLY A 31 -3.17 -23.62 -5.72
N THR A 32 -3.59 -24.07 -4.52
CA THR A 32 -4.27 -23.23 -3.53
C THR A 32 -3.31 -22.45 -2.63
N THR A 33 -2.01 -22.73 -2.69
CA THR A 33 -0.99 -22.00 -1.92
C THR A 33 -0.47 -20.80 -2.71
N SER A 34 -0.61 -19.63 -2.14
CA SER A 34 -0.23 -18.35 -2.76
C SER A 34 0.97 -17.70 -2.06
N LEU A 35 1.68 -16.84 -2.80
CA LEU A 35 2.73 -15.97 -2.24
C LEU A 35 2.07 -14.78 -1.51
N GLY A 36 2.33 -14.66 -0.22
CA GLY A 36 1.72 -13.63 0.65
C GLY A 36 2.59 -12.40 0.89
N GLY A 37 3.83 -12.39 0.44
CA GLY A 37 4.77 -11.28 0.59
C GLY A 37 6.20 -11.71 0.36
N LEU A 38 7.08 -10.73 0.10
CA LEU A 38 8.50 -10.98 -0.17
C LEU A 38 9.32 -9.79 0.31
N ASN A 39 10.33 -10.04 1.15
CA ASN A 39 11.17 -9.01 1.75
C ASN A 39 12.64 -9.42 1.69
N PHE A 40 13.44 -8.63 0.98
CA PHE A 40 14.89 -8.84 0.92
C PHE A 40 15.58 -8.25 2.14
N SER A 41 16.69 -8.88 2.58
CA SER A 41 17.64 -8.25 3.49
C SER A 41 18.23 -6.99 2.86
N LYS A 42 18.81 -6.11 3.66
CA LYS A 42 19.31 -4.81 3.18
C LYS A 42 20.34 -4.93 2.06
N ASP A 43 21.22 -5.92 2.12
CA ASP A 43 22.22 -6.21 1.08
C ASP A 43 21.66 -7.04 -0.09
N GLY A 44 20.42 -7.52 0.01
CA GLY A 44 19.75 -8.34 -0.99
C GLY A 44 20.22 -9.79 -1.07
N SER A 45 21.08 -10.24 -0.15
CA SER A 45 21.61 -11.61 -0.17
C SER A 45 20.61 -12.64 0.32
N LEU A 46 19.70 -12.25 1.22
CA LEU A 46 18.64 -13.07 1.77
C LEU A 46 17.27 -12.55 1.37
N VAL A 47 16.30 -13.44 1.32
CA VAL A 47 14.89 -13.10 1.13
C VAL A 47 14.02 -13.94 2.06
N ALA A 48 13.13 -13.27 2.77
CA ALA A 48 12.03 -13.90 3.48
C ALA A 48 10.76 -13.75 2.64
N TYR A 49 10.08 -14.86 2.38
CA TYR A 49 8.80 -14.84 1.69
C TYR A 49 7.73 -15.56 2.50
N ALA A 50 6.54 -15.03 2.45
CA ALA A 50 5.39 -15.61 3.15
C ALA A 50 4.52 -16.40 2.17
N ILE A 51 3.97 -17.53 2.64
CA ILE A 51 2.98 -18.32 1.90
C ILE A 51 1.67 -18.38 2.68
N SER A 52 0.57 -18.39 1.93
CA SER A 52 -0.79 -18.57 2.43
C SER A 52 -1.38 -19.82 1.82
N GLU A 53 -1.87 -20.72 2.64
CA GLU A 53 -2.48 -21.99 2.24
C GLU A 53 -4.01 -21.86 2.26
N GLY A 54 -4.69 -22.22 1.18
CA GLY A 54 -6.15 -22.21 1.08
C GLY A 54 -6.82 -20.85 1.35
N GLY A 55 -6.12 -19.72 1.07
CA GLY A 55 -6.64 -18.37 1.32
C GLY A 55 -6.67 -17.95 2.79
N SER A 56 -5.99 -18.68 3.68
CA SER A 56 -5.89 -18.35 5.10
C SER A 56 -5.12 -17.06 5.34
N ASP A 57 -5.53 -16.28 6.35
CA ASP A 57 -4.74 -15.16 6.87
C ASP A 57 -3.51 -15.62 7.68
N TRP A 58 -3.50 -16.87 8.13
CA TRP A 58 -2.35 -17.49 8.76
C TRP A 58 -1.32 -17.86 7.70
N ARG A 59 -0.09 -17.44 7.91
CA ARG A 59 1.00 -17.57 6.95
C ARG A 59 2.18 -18.31 7.54
N LYS A 60 2.99 -18.87 6.64
CA LYS A 60 4.31 -19.38 6.95
C LYS A 60 5.35 -18.45 6.31
N VAL A 61 6.43 -18.15 7.01
CA VAL A 61 7.56 -17.37 6.47
C VAL A 61 8.74 -18.31 6.27
N ILE A 62 9.27 -18.29 5.07
CA ILE A 62 10.39 -19.11 4.62
C ILE A 62 11.53 -18.18 4.23
N VAL A 63 12.75 -18.50 4.67
CA VAL A 63 13.95 -17.74 4.33
C VAL A 63 14.79 -18.53 3.33
N MET A 64 15.32 -17.82 2.33
CA MET A 64 16.24 -18.41 1.36
C MET A 64 17.37 -17.45 0.99
N GLU A 65 18.48 -17.99 0.53
CA GLU A 65 19.52 -17.22 -0.16
C GLU A 65 19.00 -16.74 -1.51
N ALA A 66 19.04 -15.43 -1.75
CA ALA A 66 18.49 -14.86 -3.00
C ALA A 66 19.21 -15.37 -4.24
N LYS A 67 20.52 -15.61 -4.19
CA LYS A 67 21.32 -16.05 -5.33
C LYS A 67 21.08 -17.51 -5.69
N THR A 68 21.19 -18.40 -4.72
CA THR A 68 21.15 -19.87 -4.91
C THR A 68 19.74 -20.45 -4.83
N LYS A 69 18.80 -19.71 -4.26
CA LYS A 69 17.45 -20.14 -3.90
C LYS A 69 17.40 -21.25 -2.88
N LYS A 70 18.50 -21.47 -2.16
CA LYS A 70 18.60 -22.47 -1.08
C LYS A 70 17.84 -21.95 0.13
N ILE A 71 16.89 -22.75 0.63
CA ILE A 71 16.17 -22.47 1.88
C ILE A 71 17.14 -22.60 3.04
N ILE A 72 17.09 -21.68 3.98
CA ILE A 72 17.93 -21.63 5.17
C ILE A 72 17.07 -21.44 6.42
N GLY A 73 17.52 -22.03 7.54
CA GLY A 73 16.82 -21.94 8.82
C GLY A 73 15.48 -22.67 8.85
N ASP A 74 14.72 -22.39 9.88
CA ASP A 74 13.39 -22.96 10.10
C ASP A 74 12.31 -22.17 9.34
N THR A 75 11.21 -22.83 9.03
CA THR A 75 9.99 -22.15 8.59
C THR A 75 9.29 -21.57 9.81
N ILE A 76 9.04 -20.26 9.79
CA ILE A 76 8.24 -19.59 10.82
C ILE A 76 6.76 -19.81 10.50
N VAL A 77 6.05 -20.39 11.42
CA VAL A 77 4.62 -20.72 11.28
C VAL A 77 3.75 -19.77 12.10
N ASP A 78 2.44 -19.84 11.88
CA ASP A 78 1.43 -19.09 12.64
C ASP A 78 1.65 -17.57 12.63
N VAL A 79 2.11 -17.03 11.50
CA VAL A 79 2.26 -15.59 11.28
C VAL A 79 0.95 -15.03 10.72
N LYS A 80 0.44 -13.94 11.29
CA LYS A 80 -0.81 -13.33 10.83
C LYS A 80 -0.74 -11.81 10.88
N PHE A 81 -1.22 -11.13 9.81
CA PHE A 81 -1.21 -9.67 9.64
C PHE A 81 0.16 -9.03 9.88
N SER A 82 1.20 -9.64 9.32
CA SER A 82 2.58 -9.22 9.49
C SER A 82 3.33 -9.11 8.18
N GLY A 83 4.16 -8.09 8.06
CA GLY A 83 5.34 -8.07 7.20
C GLY A 83 6.54 -8.70 7.91
N VAL A 84 7.66 -8.73 7.20
CA VAL A 84 8.98 -9.11 7.73
C VAL A 84 9.90 -7.90 7.63
N SER A 85 10.53 -7.51 8.73
CA SER A 85 11.50 -6.42 8.76
C SER A 85 12.86 -6.92 9.18
N TRP A 86 13.81 -6.95 8.25
CA TRP A 86 15.16 -7.44 8.48
C TRP A 86 15.96 -6.51 9.42
N TYR A 87 16.78 -7.12 10.27
CA TYR A 87 17.82 -6.44 11.03
C TYR A 87 19.16 -7.08 10.69
N LYS A 88 19.98 -6.37 9.94
CA LYS A 88 21.19 -6.91 9.33
C LYS A 88 20.85 -8.20 8.55
N ASN A 89 21.75 -9.18 8.52
CA ASN A 89 21.48 -10.52 8.01
C ASN A 89 21.38 -11.55 9.16
N ASP A 90 21.18 -11.09 10.40
CA ASP A 90 21.15 -11.96 11.59
C ASP A 90 19.75 -12.48 11.91
N GLY A 91 18.71 -11.74 11.48
CA GLY A 91 17.33 -12.08 11.80
C GLY A 91 16.35 -11.01 11.33
N PHE A 92 15.10 -11.14 11.76
CA PHE A 92 14.05 -10.23 11.37
C PHE A 92 12.96 -10.12 12.44
N TYR A 93 12.24 -9.01 12.37
CA TYR A 93 11.02 -8.79 13.16
C TYR A 93 9.80 -9.25 12.39
N TYR A 94 8.86 -9.88 13.09
CA TYR A 94 7.55 -10.27 12.58
C TYR A 94 6.50 -10.20 13.69
N SER A 95 5.24 -10.14 13.30
CA SER A 95 4.15 -10.07 14.28
C SER A 95 3.18 -11.25 14.13
N SER A 96 2.58 -11.66 15.24
CA SER A 96 1.53 -12.67 15.23
C SER A 96 0.66 -12.57 16.49
N TYR A 97 -0.40 -13.39 16.50
CA TYR A 97 -1.22 -13.66 17.67
C TYR A 97 -0.89 -15.04 18.24
N ASP A 98 -1.30 -15.28 19.48
CA ASP A 98 -1.39 -16.65 19.98
C ASP A 98 -2.43 -17.39 19.14
N LYS A 99 -2.05 -18.58 18.63
CA LYS A 99 -2.94 -19.36 17.78
C LYS A 99 -4.11 -19.89 18.61
N PRO A 100 -5.36 -19.64 18.21
CA PRO A 100 -6.50 -20.14 18.95
C PRO A 100 -6.59 -21.66 18.87
N VAL A 101 -7.01 -22.29 19.96
CA VAL A 101 -7.35 -23.72 19.98
C VAL A 101 -8.79 -23.88 19.46
N GLY A 102 -9.00 -24.74 18.46
CA GLY A 102 -10.30 -25.01 17.88
C GLY A 102 -10.50 -24.39 16.51
N SER A 103 -11.37 -23.38 16.37
CA SER A 103 -11.65 -22.76 15.07
C SER A 103 -10.64 -21.67 14.70
N GLU A 104 -9.54 -22.03 14.07
CA GLU A 104 -8.45 -21.13 13.68
C GLU A 104 -8.91 -20.01 12.73
N LEU A 105 -9.88 -20.27 11.87
CA LEU A 105 -10.35 -19.33 10.85
C LEU A 105 -11.34 -18.30 11.39
N SER A 106 -12.14 -18.66 12.40
CA SER A 106 -13.21 -17.80 12.94
C SER A 106 -12.95 -17.27 14.34
N ALA A 107 -11.91 -17.74 15.04
CA ALA A 107 -11.60 -17.26 16.37
C ALA A 107 -11.12 -15.81 16.35
N LYS A 108 -11.59 -15.03 17.31
CA LYS A 108 -11.16 -13.63 17.48
C LYS A 108 -9.69 -13.56 17.87
N THR A 109 -8.93 -12.77 17.13
CA THR A 109 -7.54 -12.44 17.41
C THR A 109 -7.45 -10.94 17.73
N ASP A 110 -7.11 -10.58 18.99
CA ASP A 110 -7.15 -9.20 19.47
C ASP A 110 -5.93 -8.79 20.33
N GLN A 111 -4.92 -9.67 20.44
CA GLN A 111 -3.68 -9.40 21.15
C GLN A 111 -2.48 -9.72 20.26
N HIS A 112 -2.15 -8.78 19.38
CA HIS A 112 -1.04 -8.89 18.47
C HIS A 112 0.28 -8.62 19.18
N LYS A 113 1.34 -9.35 18.83
CA LYS A 113 2.65 -9.30 19.46
C LYS A 113 3.73 -9.20 18.39
N LEU A 114 4.79 -8.45 18.67
CA LEU A 114 5.97 -8.33 17.82
C LEU A 114 7.09 -9.22 18.37
N TYR A 115 7.66 -10.04 17.51
CA TYR A 115 8.75 -10.95 17.82
C TYR A 115 10.01 -10.63 17.01
N TYR A 116 11.17 -11.02 17.55
CA TYR A 116 12.42 -11.08 16.80
C TYR A 116 12.85 -12.54 16.64
N HIS A 117 12.94 -12.96 15.38
CA HIS A 117 13.50 -14.27 15.01
C HIS A 117 14.96 -14.13 14.62
N LYS A 118 15.85 -14.86 15.31
CA LYS A 118 17.24 -14.97 14.93
C LYS A 118 17.42 -16.13 13.96
N LEU A 119 18.06 -15.91 12.82
CA LEU A 119 18.29 -16.98 11.85
C LEU A 119 19.03 -18.18 12.43
N ASN A 120 18.70 -19.36 11.94
CA ASN A 120 19.25 -20.64 12.37
C ASN A 120 18.99 -20.98 13.86
N THR A 121 17.94 -20.40 14.45
CA THR A 121 17.41 -20.81 15.76
C THR A 121 15.97 -21.27 15.63
N ALA A 122 15.51 -22.09 16.57
CA ALA A 122 14.12 -22.57 16.54
C ALA A 122 13.15 -21.44 16.91
N GLN A 123 12.01 -21.33 16.19
CA GLN A 123 10.97 -20.32 16.41
C GLN A 123 10.51 -20.20 17.88
N LYS A 124 10.44 -21.33 18.61
CA LYS A 124 10.08 -21.33 20.04
C LYS A 124 11.03 -20.51 20.95
N THR A 125 12.20 -20.13 20.44
CA THR A 125 13.17 -19.29 21.15
C THR A 125 13.08 -17.82 20.75
N ASP A 126 12.12 -17.45 19.90
CA ASP A 126 11.94 -16.09 19.43
C ASP A 126 11.65 -15.15 20.59
N LYS A 127 12.30 -14.00 20.55
CA LYS A 127 12.17 -12.99 21.59
C LYS A 127 10.89 -12.18 21.39
N LEU A 128 10.00 -12.19 22.37
CA LEU A 128 8.91 -11.21 22.43
C LEU A 128 9.53 -9.81 22.62
N VAL A 129 9.28 -8.92 21.68
CA VAL A 129 9.82 -7.54 21.67
C VAL A 129 8.79 -6.55 22.17
N PHE A 130 7.52 -6.68 21.73
CA PHE A 130 6.46 -5.75 22.10
C PHE A 130 5.09 -6.43 22.11
N GLY A 131 4.19 -5.97 22.98
CA GLY A 131 2.85 -6.52 23.15
C GLY A 131 2.79 -7.63 24.20
N GLY A 132 1.58 -8.10 24.51
CA GLY A 132 1.33 -9.10 25.53
C GLY A 132 0.91 -8.52 26.89
N ASP A 133 1.15 -7.25 27.14
CA ASP A 133 0.77 -6.47 28.32
C ASP A 133 -0.64 -5.89 28.21
N VAL A 134 -0.91 -5.28 27.06
CA VAL A 134 -2.19 -4.63 26.72
C VAL A 134 -2.71 -5.23 25.39
N LYS A 135 -4.03 -5.34 25.29
CA LYS A 135 -4.67 -5.78 24.05
C LYS A 135 -4.51 -4.72 22.97
N ARG A 136 -3.79 -5.10 21.91
CA ARG A 136 -3.65 -4.32 20.68
C ARG A 136 -3.99 -5.22 19.51
N ARG A 137 -4.91 -4.77 18.67
CA ARG A 137 -5.39 -5.57 17.55
C ARG A 137 -4.34 -5.75 16.46
N TYR A 138 -3.51 -4.73 16.25
CA TYR A 138 -2.46 -4.73 15.24
C TYR A 138 -1.18 -4.16 15.86
N VAL A 139 -0.07 -4.85 15.67
CA VAL A 139 1.27 -4.39 16.04
C VAL A 139 2.20 -4.68 14.87
N GLY A 140 2.97 -3.69 14.45
CA GLY A 140 3.98 -3.85 13.40
C GLY A 140 5.31 -3.27 13.82
N GLY A 141 6.41 -3.84 13.32
CA GLY A 141 7.76 -3.33 13.55
C GLY A 141 8.50 -3.09 12.24
N GLY A 142 9.13 -1.92 12.08
CA GLY A 142 9.93 -1.54 10.93
C GLY A 142 11.33 -1.09 11.35
N VAL A 143 12.38 -1.74 10.84
CA VAL A 143 13.76 -1.31 11.03
C VAL A 143 14.10 -0.19 10.06
N SER A 144 14.69 0.89 10.55
CA SER A 144 15.14 2.02 9.73
C SER A 144 16.15 1.60 8.67
N GLU A 145 16.26 2.38 7.56
CA GLU A 145 17.21 2.07 6.49
C GLU A 145 18.67 2.02 7.00
N ASP A 146 19.02 2.85 7.97
CA ASP A 146 20.34 2.86 8.59
C ASP A 146 20.52 1.76 9.67
N GLU A 147 19.48 0.97 9.95
CA GLU A 147 19.44 -0.13 10.94
C GLU A 147 19.72 0.29 12.37
N LYS A 148 19.54 1.59 12.69
CA LYS A 148 19.73 2.10 14.04
C LYS A 148 18.50 1.99 14.91
N TYR A 149 17.32 2.05 14.31
CA TYR A 149 16.07 2.09 15.06
C TYR A 149 15.10 1.01 14.59
N LEU A 150 14.38 0.44 15.53
CA LEU A 150 13.13 -0.28 15.29
C LEU A 150 12.00 0.65 15.68
N PHE A 151 11.15 1.03 14.72
CA PHE A 151 9.92 1.75 14.97
C PHE A 151 8.77 0.75 15.10
N ILE A 152 7.92 0.94 16.13
CA ILE A 152 6.81 0.03 16.42
C ILE A 152 5.52 0.83 16.35
N SER A 153 4.61 0.40 15.50
CA SER A 153 3.25 0.93 15.39
C SER A 153 2.26 -0.04 16.01
N ALA A 154 1.33 0.46 16.80
CA ALA A 154 0.28 -0.35 17.41
C ALA A 154 -1.08 0.31 17.28
N ALA A 155 -2.10 -0.44 16.81
CA ALA A 155 -3.43 0.07 16.51
C ALA A 155 -4.53 -0.88 16.98
N ASN A 156 -5.70 -0.34 17.26
CA ASN A 156 -6.91 -1.09 17.60
C ASN A 156 -7.99 -1.03 16.52
N SER A 157 -7.81 -0.19 15.52
CA SER A 157 -8.73 0.03 14.40
C SER A 157 -7.98 0.27 13.10
N THR A 158 -8.70 0.60 12.04
CA THR A 158 -8.16 0.95 10.72
C THR A 158 -7.64 2.39 10.63
N SER A 159 -7.75 3.17 11.71
CA SER A 159 -7.23 4.53 11.80
C SER A 159 -6.76 4.82 13.22
N GLY A 160 -5.71 5.62 13.31
CA GLY A 160 -5.07 6.00 14.56
C GLY A 160 -4.16 4.90 15.14
N ASN A 161 -2.97 5.29 15.57
CA ASN A 161 -2.00 4.36 16.13
C ASN A 161 -1.08 5.00 17.16
N GLU A 162 -0.71 4.21 18.16
CA GLU A 162 0.46 4.45 19.01
C GLU A 162 1.73 4.29 18.19
N LEU A 163 2.79 5.00 18.58
CA LEU A 163 4.10 4.90 17.97
C LEU A 163 5.20 4.83 19.04
N TYR A 164 6.13 3.90 18.83
CA TYR A 164 7.26 3.67 19.73
C TYR A 164 8.54 3.50 18.92
N TYR A 165 9.70 3.60 19.58
CA TYR A 165 10.96 3.20 19.00
C TYR A 165 11.88 2.47 19.98
N LEU A 166 12.80 1.70 19.42
CA LEU A 166 13.91 1.04 20.13
C LEU A 166 15.21 1.41 19.40
N ASP A 167 16.21 1.90 20.15
CA ASP A 167 17.55 2.18 19.63
C ASP A 167 18.37 0.88 19.55
N LEU A 168 18.45 0.30 18.35
CA LEU A 168 19.14 -0.96 18.09
C LEU A 168 20.68 -0.85 18.16
N SER A 169 21.22 0.35 18.24
CA SER A 169 22.64 0.58 18.41
C SER A 169 23.10 0.38 19.85
N LYS A 170 22.16 0.29 20.80
CA LYS A 170 22.42 0.13 22.23
C LYS A 170 21.92 -1.22 22.72
N PRO A 171 22.77 -2.09 23.29
CA PRO A 171 22.40 -3.44 23.71
C PRO A 171 21.24 -3.51 24.72
N ASP A 172 21.19 -2.55 25.66
CA ASP A 172 20.22 -2.51 26.76
C ASP A 172 19.16 -1.42 26.58
N ALA A 173 18.94 -0.96 25.33
CA ALA A 173 17.93 0.04 25.05
C ALA A 173 16.54 -0.47 25.44
N LYS A 174 15.76 0.45 26.00
CA LYS A 174 14.35 0.21 26.28
C LYS A 174 13.49 0.83 25.17
N ILE A 175 12.30 0.27 24.99
CA ILE A 175 11.30 0.85 24.08
C ILE A 175 10.86 2.18 24.67
N VAL A 176 10.88 3.22 23.84
CA VAL A 176 10.47 4.58 24.17
C VAL A 176 9.18 4.91 23.45
N THR A 177 8.21 5.45 24.16
CA THR A 177 6.94 5.91 23.62
C THR A 177 7.13 7.26 22.94
N LEU A 178 6.69 7.37 21.70
CA LEU A 178 6.58 8.63 20.96
C LEU A 178 5.15 9.16 20.97
N ILE A 179 4.18 8.27 20.78
CA ILE A 179 2.74 8.57 20.75
C ILE A 179 2.01 7.45 21.49
N ASP A 180 1.18 7.79 22.47
CA ASP A 180 0.51 6.89 23.39
C ASP A 180 -1.02 6.83 23.21
N ASN A 181 -1.52 7.24 22.06
CA ASN A 181 -2.96 7.30 21.79
C ASN A 181 -3.28 6.92 20.33
N TYR A 182 -4.57 6.76 20.02
CA TYR A 182 -5.11 6.32 18.73
C TYR A 182 -5.84 7.45 17.98
N GLU A 183 -5.59 8.72 18.32
CA GLU A 183 -6.33 9.85 17.74
C GLU A 183 -5.95 10.12 16.28
N ASN A 184 -4.71 9.81 15.91
CA ASN A 184 -4.15 10.16 14.62
C ASN A 184 -3.37 9.00 14.01
N ASP A 185 -3.30 8.98 12.68
CA ASP A 185 -2.38 8.13 11.93
C ASP A 185 -0.97 8.72 12.02
N ASN A 186 0.03 7.87 12.31
CA ASN A 186 1.41 8.28 12.49
C ASN A 186 2.33 7.20 11.92
N ASP A 187 2.98 7.49 10.80
CA ASP A 187 3.87 6.56 10.11
C ASP A 187 5.26 7.19 9.96
N VAL A 188 6.30 6.51 10.44
CA VAL A 188 7.67 6.96 10.23
C VAL A 188 8.02 6.76 8.76
N LEU A 189 8.28 7.85 8.07
CA LEU A 189 8.66 7.86 6.66
C LEU A 189 10.13 7.52 6.48
N ASP A 190 10.99 8.16 7.28
CA ASP A 190 12.45 7.97 7.25
C ASP A 190 13.10 8.62 8.47
N ASN A 191 14.41 8.41 8.63
CA ASN A 191 15.24 9.13 9.59
C ASN A 191 16.57 9.57 8.97
N LYS A 192 17.13 10.64 9.53
CA LYS A 192 18.52 11.06 9.27
C LYS A 192 19.20 11.24 10.63
N GLY A 193 19.88 10.16 11.06
CA GLY A 193 20.34 10.08 12.45
C GLY A 193 19.16 10.09 13.42
N SER A 194 19.18 10.99 14.41
CA SER A 194 18.08 11.16 15.38
C SER A 194 16.92 12.00 14.87
N LYS A 195 17.05 12.68 13.73
CA LYS A 195 15.97 13.44 13.11
C LYS A 195 15.01 12.51 12.40
N ILE A 196 13.74 12.53 12.80
CA ILE A 196 12.67 11.70 12.27
C ILE A 196 11.83 12.50 11.28
N TYR A 197 11.40 11.85 10.20
CA TYR A 197 10.40 12.32 9.25
C TYR A 197 9.14 11.48 9.47
N LEU A 198 8.07 12.12 9.92
CA LEU A 198 6.82 11.46 10.30
C LEU A 198 5.69 11.93 9.40
N VAL A 199 4.98 11.00 8.78
CA VAL A 199 3.69 11.27 8.13
C VAL A 199 2.62 11.22 9.19
N THR A 200 1.80 12.27 9.29
CA THR A 200 0.74 12.31 10.30
C THR A 200 -0.49 13.10 9.81
N ASN A 201 -1.68 12.72 10.31
CA ASN A 201 -2.88 13.51 10.14
C ASN A 201 -3.20 14.39 11.38
N TYR A 202 -2.28 14.49 12.34
CA TYR A 202 -2.42 15.40 13.48
C TYR A 202 -2.50 16.85 13.00
N LYS A 203 -3.63 17.52 13.25
CA LYS A 203 -3.97 18.86 12.75
C LYS A 203 -3.86 19.02 11.23
N ALA A 204 -3.96 17.91 10.48
CA ALA A 204 -3.80 17.85 9.04
C ALA A 204 -4.59 16.67 8.45
N PRO A 205 -5.92 16.76 8.31
CA PRO A 205 -6.76 15.64 7.86
C PRO A 205 -6.30 14.95 6.56
N ASN A 206 -5.64 15.67 5.65
CA ASN A 206 -5.09 15.16 4.41
C ASN A 206 -3.62 14.73 4.52
N LYS A 207 -3.11 14.68 5.76
CA LYS A 207 -1.73 14.34 6.11
C LYS A 207 -0.69 15.39 5.70
N ARG A 208 0.39 15.39 6.45
CA ARG A 208 1.60 16.19 6.24
C ARG A 208 2.83 15.41 6.65
N VAL A 209 4.01 15.82 6.25
CA VAL A 209 5.28 15.30 6.78
C VAL A 209 5.84 16.32 7.75
N VAL A 210 6.03 15.88 9.00
CA VAL A 210 6.69 16.69 10.04
C VAL A 210 8.05 16.10 10.37
N THR A 211 8.93 16.93 10.94
CA THR A 211 10.22 16.50 11.46
C THR A 211 10.37 16.90 12.92
N PHE A 212 11.04 16.04 13.67
CA PHE A 212 11.49 16.29 15.05
C PHE A 212 12.74 15.47 15.35
N ASP A 213 13.42 15.79 16.44
CA ASP A 213 14.57 15.01 16.93
C ASP A 213 14.12 14.08 18.06
N LEU A 214 14.65 12.85 18.11
CA LEU A 214 14.33 11.86 19.15
C LEU A 214 14.71 12.33 20.56
N SER A 215 15.64 13.27 20.70
CA SER A 215 15.95 13.92 21.99
C SER A 215 14.86 14.88 22.47
N ASN A 216 13.97 15.33 21.57
CA ASN A 216 12.90 16.27 21.88
C ASN A 216 11.64 15.98 21.03
N PRO A 217 10.98 14.83 21.24
CA PRO A 217 9.93 14.32 20.34
C PRO A 217 8.54 14.96 20.56
N ALA A 218 8.38 15.83 21.54
CA ALA A 218 7.11 16.45 21.87
C ALA A 218 6.47 17.16 20.66
N LYS A 219 5.14 17.04 20.52
CA LYS A 219 4.38 17.55 19.35
C LYS A 219 4.59 19.06 19.10
N GLU A 220 4.90 19.82 20.15
CA GLU A 220 5.17 21.25 20.09
C GLU A 220 6.46 21.59 19.31
N ASN A 221 7.37 20.61 19.19
CA ASN A 221 8.64 20.75 18.49
C ASN A 221 8.56 20.27 17.03
N TRP A 222 7.43 19.73 16.59
CA TRP A 222 7.24 19.26 15.25
C TRP A 222 7.26 20.43 14.24
N LYS A 223 8.07 20.28 13.21
CA LYS A 223 8.17 21.28 12.12
C LYS A 223 7.72 20.63 10.82
N ASP A 224 6.93 21.36 10.04
CA ASP A 224 6.53 20.90 8.72
C ASP A 224 7.75 20.77 7.80
N CYS A 225 7.94 19.60 7.23
CA CYS A 225 8.80 19.36 6.08
C CYS A 225 8.00 19.49 4.78
N ILE A 226 6.83 18.86 4.74
CA ILE A 226 5.84 19.00 3.67
C ILE A 226 4.49 19.30 4.34
N ALA A 227 4.00 20.51 4.16
CA ALA A 227 2.75 20.97 4.75
C ALA A 227 1.54 20.26 4.12
N GLU A 228 0.44 20.19 4.87
CA GLU A 228 -0.84 19.71 4.35
C GLU A 228 -1.30 20.54 3.15
N THR A 229 -1.96 19.88 2.21
CA THR A 229 -2.66 20.50 1.09
C THR A 229 -4.14 20.09 1.08
N GLU A 230 -4.89 20.59 0.11
CA GLU A 230 -6.28 20.13 -0.12
C GLU A 230 -6.38 18.66 -0.54
N ASN A 231 -5.27 18.04 -0.96
CA ASN A 231 -5.21 16.69 -1.46
C ASN A 231 -4.51 15.75 -0.48
N VAL A 232 -4.97 14.50 -0.43
CA VAL A 232 -4.43 13.48 0.48
C VAL A 232 -3.00 13.14 0.08
N LEU A 233 -2.09 13.23 1.06
CA LEU A 233 -0.67 12.93 0.90
C LEU A 233 -0.36 11.46 1.23
N SER A 234 0.37 10.80 0.33
CA SER A 234 0.99 9.49 0.54
C SER A 234 2.44 9.54 0.05
N PRO A 235 3.40 9.86 0.93
CA PRO A 235 4.79 10.05 0.53
C PRO A 235 5.56 8.73 0.51
N ASN A 236 6.64 8.69 -0.27
CA ASN A 236 7.65 7.65 -0.26
C ASN A 236 9.05 8.25 -0.33
N THR A 237 10.10 7.48 -0.03
CA THR A 237 11.50 7.94 -0.09
C THR A 237 12.32 7.10 -1.05
N GLY A 238 13.28 7.72 -1.71
CA GLY A 238 14.24 7.03 -2.58
C GLY A 238 15.30 7.99 -3.13
N SER A 239 16.49 7.50 -3.36
CA SER A 239 17.60 8.27 -3.94
C SER A 239 17.93 9.58 -3.19
N GLY A 240 17.64 9.65 -1.89
CA GLY A 240 17.86 10.87 -1.10
C GLY A 240 16.80 11.96 -1.31
N TYR A 241 15.60 11.60 -1.79
CA TYR A 241 14.46 12.52 -1.97
C TYR A 241 13.20 11.97 -1.32
N ILE A 242 12.22 12.85 -1.12
CA ILE A 242 10.86 12.52 -0.72
C ILE A 242 9.95 12.72 -1.95
N PHE A 243 9.21 11.69 -2.31
CA PHE A 243 8.22 11.70 -3.38
C PHE A 243 6.84 11.80 -2.77
N ALA A 244 6.27 12.99 -2.78
CA ALA A 244 4.95 13.28 -2.26
C ALA A 244 3.91 12.93 -3.33
N SER A 245 3.29 11.77 -3.20
CA SER A 245 2.14 11.37 -4.01
C SER A 245 0.89 11.95 -3.41
N TYR A 246 0.11 12.64 -4.22
CA TYR A 246 -1.18 13.21 -3.86
C TYR A 246 -2.28 12.56 -4.69
N MET A 247 -3.46 12.47 -4.09
CA MET A 247 -4.67 12.08 -4.79
C MET A 247 -5.59 13.28 -4.94
N LYS A 248 -5.91 13.62 -6.19
CA LYS A 248 -6.91 14.61 -6.52
C LYS A 248 -7.98 13.96 -7.36
N ASP A 249 -9.23 13.98 -6.88
CA ASP A 249 -10.37 13.39 -7.60
C ASP A 249 -10.09 11.94 -8.06
N ALA A 250 -9.52 11.11 -7.15
CA ALA A 250 -9.14 9.72 -7.37
C ALA A 250 -8.00 9.48 -8.40
N VAL A 251 -7.28 10.50 -8.87
CA VAL A 251 -6.11 10.36 -9.73
C VAL A 251 -4.83 10.86 -9.05
N SER A 252 -3.68 10.32 -9.48
CA SER A 252 -2.39 10.63 -8.86
C SER A 252 -1.71 11.83 -9.50
N PHE A 253 -1.10 12.68 -8.67
CA PHE A 253 -0.03 13.57 -9.08
C PHE A 253 1.09 13.55 -8.05
N ILE A 254 2.34 13.76 -8.47
CA ILE A 254 3.51 13.48 -7.64
C ILE A 254 4.49 14.64 -7.69
N LYS A 255 5.00 15.03 -6.53
CA LYS A 255 6.02 16.06 -6.35
C LYS A 255 7.26 15.47 -5.72
N GLN A 256 8.42 15.88 -6.20
CA GLN A 256 9.71 15.50 -5.63
C GLN A 256 10.21 16.64 -4.73
N TYR A 257 10.57 16.32 -3.49
CA TYR A 257 11.14 17.23 -2.49
C TYR A 257 12.50 16.75 -2.03
N ASP A 258 13.36 17.67 -1.60
CA ASP A 258 14.52 17.32 -0.80
C ASP A 258 14.14 17.11 0.69
N TYR A 259 15.09 16.64 1.50
CA TYR A 259 14.86 16.41 2.94
C TYR A 259 14.79 17.71 3.77
N ASN A 260 14.95 18.88 3.17
CA ASN A 260 14.69 20.19 3.78
C ASN A 260 13.26 20.68 3.47
N GLY A 261 12.48 19.91 2.72
CA GLY A 261 11.12 20.28 2.32
C GLY A 261 11.06 21.23 1.12
N LYS A 262 12.19 21.43 0.43
CA LYS A 262 12.20 22.26 -0.78
C LYS A 262 11.69 21.45 -1.97
N LEU A 263 10.69 21.97 -2.68
CA LEU A 263 10.20 21.40 -3.93
C LEU A 263 11.31 21.40 -4.98
N VAL A 264 11.64 20.23 -5.51
CA VAL A 264 12.60 20.03 -6.60
C VAL A 264 11.90 20.14 -7.94
N ARG A 265 10.76 19.42 -8.09
CA ARG A 265 9.93 19.43 -9.31
C ARG A 265 8.56 18.76 -9.12
N ASP A 266 7.65 19.06 -10.04
CA ASP A 266 6.50 18.22 -10.31
C ASP A 266 6.92 17.08 -11.26
N ILE A 267 6.46 15.85 -10.98
CA ILE A 267 6.79 14.69 -11.80
C ILE A 267 5.81 14.61 -12.96
N GLN A 268 6.36 14.61 -14.19
CA GLN A 268 5.56 14.40 -15.39
C GLN A 268 5.15 12.94 -15.50
N LEU A 269 3.87 12.64 -15.27
CA LEU A 269 3.28 11.31 -15.45
C LEU A 269 2.88 11.08 -16.91
N PRO A 270 2.75 9.80 -17.36
CA PRO A 270 2.36 9.46 -18.74
C PRO A 270 0.97 9.94 -19.14
N GLY A 271 0.12 10.26 -18.17
CA GLY A 271 -1.25 10.71 -18.40
C GLY A 271 -2.04 10.83 -17.11
N VAL A 272 -3.36 10.93 -17.24
CA VAL A 272 -4.30 10.92 -16.12
C VAL A 272 -4.55 9.47 -15.69
N GLY A 273 -4.32 9.16 -14.41
CA GLY A 273 -4.46 7.81 -13.89
C GLY A 273 -3.84 7.62 -12.51
N THR A 274 -3.51 6.40 -12.21
CA THR A 274 -2.86 5.99 -10.96
C THR A 274 -1.38 5.76 -11.21
N ALA A 275 -0.54 6.43 -10.43
CA ALA A 275 0.89 6.19 -10.40
C ALA A 275 1.33 5.85 -8.98
N GLY A 276 2.24 4.89 -8.83
CA GLY A 276 2.80 4.49 -7.55
C GLY A 276 4.20 3.92 -7.70
N GLY A 277 4.99 4.04 -6.65
CA GLY A 277 6.40 3.65 -6.67
C GLY A 277 7.28 4.78 -6.18
N PHE A 278 8.38 5.04 -6.88
CA PHE A 278 9.44 6.01 -6.52
C PHE A 278 10.16 5.67 -5.20
N GLY A 279 9.81 4.53 -4.58
CA GLY A 279 10.51 4.02 -3.42
C GLY A 279 11.84 3.39 -3.80
N GLY A 280 12.81 3.50 -2.89
CA GLY A 280 14.12 2.90 -3.05
C GLY A 280 15.07 3.32 -1.95
N LYS A 281 16.24 2.71 -1.91
CA LYS A 281 17.28 3.08 -0.93
C LYS A 281 17.86 4.46 -1.23
N GLU A 282 18.40 5.10 -0.20
CA GLU A 282 18.99 6.43 -0.32
C GLU A 282 20.07 6.55 -1.42
N LYS A 283 20.86 5.50 -1.62
CA LYS A 283 21.98 5.48 -2.57
C LYS A 283 21.60 5.00 -3.98
N GLU A 284 20.37 4.64 -4.23
CA GLU A 284 19.93 4.25 -5.56
C GLU A 284 19.93 5.44 -6.52
N THR A 285 20.28 5.19 -7.76
CA THR A 285 20.36 6.24 -8.81
C THR A 285 19.22 6.16 -9.82
N THR A 286 18.50 5.05 -9.82
CA THR A 286 17.34 4.79 -10.68
C THR A 286 16.22 4.27 -9.81
N LEU A 287 15.08 4.93 -9.89
CA LEU A 287 13.85 4.48 -9.23
C LEU A 287 12.88 3.92 -10.26
N TYR A 288 11.86 3.24 -9.78
CA TYR A 288 10.81 2.67 -10.62
C TYR A 288 9.45 3.18 -10.15
N PHE A 289 8.55 3.39 -11.11
CA PHE A 289 7.15 3.62 -10.82
C PHE A 289 6.26 2.89 -11.83
N SER A 290 5.06 2.54 -11.40
CA SER A 290 4.01 2.02 -12.25
C SER A 290 3.02 3.12 -12.59
N PHE A 291 2.45 3.04 -13.80
CA PHE A 291 1.33 3.88 -14.21
C PHE A 291 0.25 3.01 -14.85
N THR A 292 -0.99 3.29 -14.53
CA THR A 292 -2.17 2.62 -15.08
C THR A 292 -3.39 3.53 -15.06
N ASN A 293 -4.38 3.21 -15.88
CA ASN A 293 -5.74 3.73 -15.77
C ASN A 293 -6.74 2.70 -16.32
N TYR A 294 -8.04 3.02 -16.43
CA TYR A 294 -9.04 2.03 -16.85
C TYR A 294 -8.84 1.49 -18.27
N VAL A 295 -8.08 2.18 -19.13
CA VAL A 295 -7.82 1.79 -20.52
C VAL A 295 -6.33 1.56 -20.83
N THR A 296 -5.43 1.88 -19.89
CA THR A 296 -3.98 1.72 -20.07
C THR A 296 -3.45 0.62 -19.16
N PRO A 297 -2.96 -0.50 -19.71
CA PRO A 297 -2.35 -1.57 -18.94
C PRO A 297 -1.21 -1.07 -18.06
N GLY A 298 -1.07 -1.67 -16.88
CA GLY A 298 -0.04 -1.31 -15.90
C GLY A 298 1.36 -1.37 -16.51
N THR A 299 1.97 -0.22 -16.71
CA THR A 299 3.29 -0.06 -17.33
C THR A 299 4.29 0.39 -16.29
N ILE A 300 5.46 -0.25 -16.25
CA ILE A 300 6.55 0.11 -15.35
C ILE A 300 7.51 1.04 -16.08
N TYR A 301 7.89 2.11 -15.39
CA TYR A 301 8.84 3.11 -15.86
C TYR A 301 10.06 3.14 -14.95
N THR A 302 11.23 3.42 -15.53
CA THR A 302 12.38 3.92 -14.80
C THR A 302 12.23 5.43 -14.59
N PHE A 303 12.79 5.92 -13.52
CA PHE A 303 12.85 7.34 -13.21
C PHE A 303 14.25 7.73 -12.72
N ASP A 304 14.84 8.73 -13.34
CA ASP A 304 16.09 9.36 -12.88
C ASP A 304 15.76 10.53 -11.94
N PRO A 305 15.99 10.42 -10.63
CA PRO A 305 15.62 11.45 -9.67
C PRO A 305 16.45 12.74 -9.79
N LYS A 306 17.62 12.69 -10.43
CA LYS A 306 18.44 13.89 -10.66
C LYS A 306 17.92 14.74 -11.82
N THR A 307 17.54 14.08 -12.92
CA THR A 307 17.10 14.77 -14.13
C THR A 307 15.58 14.89 -14.24
N GLY A 308 14.82 14.02 -13.55
CA GLY A 308 13.36 13.93 -13.65
C GLY A 308 12.89 13.19 -14.90
N LYS A 309 13.79 12.57 -15.66
CA LYS A 309 13.44 11.82 -16.87
C LYS A 309 12.92 10.43 -16.51
N SER A 310 11.92 9.98 -17.25
CA SER A 310 11.39 8.62 -17.17
C SER A 310 11.41 7.94 -18.54
N ALA A 311 11.53 6.60 -18.53
CA ALA A 311 11.47 5.77 -19.72
C ALA A 311 10.70 4.48 -19.40
N ILE A 312 10.03 3.92 -20.41
CA ILE A 312 9.35 2.63 -20.25
C ILE A 312 10.38 1.55 -19.95
N TYR A 313 10.23 0.89 -18.80
CA TYR A 313 10.99 -0.28 -18.42
C TYR A 313 10.32 -1.57 -18.87
N GLN A 314 9.02 -1.71 -18.59
CA GLN A 314 8.25 -2.87 -18.98
C GLN A 314 6.78 -2.52 -19.21
N LYS A 315 6.26 -2.92 -20.37
CA LYS A 315 4.85 -2.78 -20.74
C LYS A 315 4.28 -4.16 -21.05
N PRO A 316 3.10 -4.52 -20.49
CA PRO A 316 2.43 -5.77 -20.85
C PRO A 316 2.05 -5.78 -22.32
N LYS A 317 2.14 -6.95 -22.95
CA LYS A 317 1.56 -7.18 -24.28
C LYS A 317 0.10 -7.55 -24.10
N VAL A 318 -0.79 -6.64 -24.42
CA VAL A 318 -2.24 -6.82 -24.37
C VAL A 318 -2.80 -6.39 -25.70
N ASP A 319 -3.64 -7.22 -26.30
CA ASP A 319 -4.36 -6.90 -27.52
C ASP A 319 -5.63 -6.06 -27.18
N PHE A 320 -5.37 -4.80 -26.82
CA PHE A 320 -6.38 -3.83 -26.45
C PHE A 320 -5.91 -2.44 -26.88
N ASN A 321 -6.66 -1.80 -27.78
CA ASN A 321 -6.35 -0.46 -28.25
C ASN A 321 -6.97 0.60 -27.35
N SER A 322 -6.23 1.12 -26.38
CA SER A 322 -6.69 2.16 -25.47
C SER A 322 -7.17 3.45 -26.14
N ALA A 323 -6.72 3.72 -27.39
CA ALA A 323 -7.13 4.91 -28.13
C ALA A 323 -8.61 4.88 -28.55
N ASP A 324 -9.25 3.71 -28.61
CA ASP A 324 -10.66 3.54 -28.98
C ASP A 324 -11.63 3.85 -27.84
N TYR A 325 -11.12 4.09 -26.64
CA TYR A 325 -11.92 4.28 -25.44
C TYR A 325 -11.71 5.66 -24.83
N GLU A 326 -12.66 6.06 -24.01
CA GLU A 326 -12.56 7.25 -23.18
C GLU A 326 -12.98 6.95 -21.75
N SER A 327 -12.33 7.60 -20.79
CA SER A 327 -12.68 7.64 -19.38
C SER A 327 -13.04 9.06 -19.01
N LYS A 328 -14.23 9.27 -18.50
CA LYS A 328 -14.79 10.58 -18.16
C LYS A 328 -15.06 10.64 -16.67
N GLN A 329 -14.49 11.62 -16.00
CA GLN A 329 -14.82 11.91 -14.61
C GLN A 329 -16.07 12.81 -14.56
N VAL A 330 -17.00 12.43 -13.70
CA VAL A 330 -18.23 13.18 -13.43
C VAL A 330 -18.42 13.33 -11.91
N PHE A 331 -19.23 14.30 -11.53
CA PHE A 331 -19.67 14.48 -10.14
C PHE A 331 -21.19 14.42 -10.11
N TYR A 332 -21.74 13.54 -9.30
CA TYR A 332 -23.17 13.47 -9.06
C TYR A 332 -23.48 13.91 -7.62
N THR A 333 -24.74 14.14 -7.33
CA THR A 333 -25.18 14.62 -6.02
C THR A 333 -25.86 13.49 -5.27
N SER A 334 -25.34 13.15 -4.10
CA SER A 334 -25.94 12.20 -3.17
C SER A 334 -27.17 12.78 -2.50
N LYS A 335 -27.94 11.95 -1.82
CA LYS A 335 -29.21 12.30 -1.17
C LYS A 335 -29.11 13.48 -0.19
N ASP A 336 -27.98 13.63 0.49
CA ASP A 336 -27.70 14.72 1.45
C ASP A 336 -27.07 15.98 0.81
N GLY A 337 -26.96 16.01 -0.51
CA GLY A 337 -26.33 17.11 -1.26
C GLY A 337 -24.83 16.97 -1.49
N THR A 338 -24.19 15.94 -0.94
CA THR A 338 -22.75 15.70 -1.10
C THR A 338 -22.43 15.42 -2.57
N LYS A 339 -21.38 16.09 -3.10
CA LYS A 339 -20.83 15.80 -4.43
C LYS A 339 -19.91 14.60 -4.36
N VAL A 340 -20.24 13.57 -5.13
CA VAL A 340 -19.50 12.30 -5.17
C VAL A 340 -18.92 12.11 -6.56
N PRO A 341 -17.59 11.82 -6.70
CA PRO A 341 -16.99 11.58 -8.00
C PRO A 341 -17.28 10.16 -8.50
N MET A 342 -17.37 10.04 -9.80
CA MET A 342 -17.48 8.77 -10.52
C MET A 342 -16.68 8.84 -11.82
N ILE A 343 -15.96 7.78 -12.17
CA ILE A 343 -15.29 7.67 -13.47
C ILE A 343 -16.06 6.66 -14.32
N ILE A 344 -16.47 7.10 -15.50
CA ILE A 344 -17.24 6.30 -16.45
C ILE A 344 -16.36 6.06 -17.68
N THR A 345 -16.17 4.78 -18.05
CA THR A 345 -15.33 4.34 -19.16
C THR A 345 -16.17 3.58 -20.17
N TYR A 346 -16.02 3.92 -21.44
CA TYR A 346 -16.74 3.30 -22.55
C TYR A 346 -16.01 3.52 -23.88
N LYS A 347 -16.43 2.79 -24.93
CA LYS A 347 -15.87 2.94 -26.28
C LYS A 347 -16.29 4.28 -26.88
N LYS A 348 -15.37 4.99 -27.52
CA LYS A 348 -15.68 6.25 -28.23
C LYS A 348 -16.79 6.05 -29.27
N GLY A 349 -17.72 6.99 -29.33
CA GLY A 349 -18.88 6.91 -30.20
C GLY A 349 -20.06 6.07 -29.66
N THR A 350 -19.96 5.55 -28.42
CA THR A 350 -21.10 4.89 -27.76
C THR A 350 -22.29 5.84 -27.69
N LYS A 351 -23.45 5.38 -28.16
CA LYS A 351 -24.70 6.17 -28.11
C LYS A 351 -25.28 6.10 -26.69
N LEU A 352 -25.44 7.25 -26.07
CA LEU A 352 -26.10 7.36 -24.76
C LEU A 352 -27.61 7.40 -24.93
N ASN A 353 -28.24 6.26 -25.02
CA ASN A 353 -29.69 6.08 -25.31
C ASN A 353 -30.44 5.30 -24.22
N GLY A 354 -29.80 5.11 -23.06
CA GLY A 354 -30.33 4.35 -21.92
C GLY A 354 -30.35 2.83 -22.10
N LYS A 355 -29.63 2.29 -23.09
CA LYS A 355 -29.66 0.83 -23.39
C LYS A 355 -28.34 0.15 -23.32
N ASN A 356 -27.25 0.84 -22.88
CA ASN A 356 -25.96 0.20 -22.84
C ASN A 356 -25.85 -0.70 -21.60
N PRO A 357 -25.38 -1.93 -21.75
CA PRO A 357 -25.03 -2.77 -20.60
C PRO A 357 -24.00 -2.04 -19.73
N THR A 358 -24.29 -1.89 -18.44
CA THR A 358 -23.45 -1.09 -17.55
C THR A 358 -23.12 -1.84 -16.27
N ILE A 359 -21.84 -1.88 -15.94
CA ILE A 359 -21.38 -2.31 -14.62
C ILE A 359 -21.09 -1.04 -13.81
N LEU A 360 -21.80 -0.89 -12.69
CA LEU A 360 -21.48 0.10 -11.66
C LEU A 360 -20.77 -0.59 -10.50
N TYR A 361 -19.56 -0.13 -10.17
CA TYR A 361 -18.75 -0.62 -9.06
C TYR A 361 -18.50 0.48 -8.03
N GLY A 362 -18.49 0.11 -6.77
CA GLY A 362 -18.13 0.97 -5.63
C GLY A 362 -17.74 0.13 -4.42
N TYR A 363 -16.96 0.68 -3.50
CA TYR A 363 -16.54 -0.01 -2.28
C TYR A 363 -16.99 0.70 -1.01
N GLY A 364 -16.57 1.93 -0.79
CA GLY A 364 -17.02 2.82 0.29
C GLY A 364 -16.76 2.27 1.69
N GLY A 365 -15.53 1.85 2.00
CA GLY A 365 -15.19 1.33 3.31
C GLY A 365 -13.69 1.24 3.56
N PHE A 366 -13.33 1.02 4.83
CA PHE A 366 -11.97 0.74 5.31
C PHE A 366 -10.89 1.73 4.86
N ASN A 367 -11.27 2.98 4.56
CA ASN A 367 -10.36 4.01 4.03
C ASN A 367 -9.69 3.62 2.70
N VAL A 368 -10.27 2.67 1.96
CA VAL A 368 -9.75 2.22 0.66
C VAL A 368 -10.20 3.18 -0.43
N SER A 369 -9.24 3.77 -1.14
CA SER A 369 -9.49 4.62 -2.30
C SER A 369 -9.56 3.79 -3.57
N LEU A 370 -10.63 3.94 -4.34
CA LEU A 370 -10.76 3.32 -5.67
C LEU A 370 -10.12 4.23 -6.71
N THR A 371 -8.89 3.91 -7.10
CA THR A 371 -8.15 4.64 -8.14
C THR A 371 -8.19 3.91 -9.47
N PRO A 372 -8.09 4.61 -10.62
CA PRO A 372 -8.12 3.98 -11.94
C PRO A 372 -7.08 2.89 -12.10
N ALA A 373 -7.51 1.69 -12.49
CA ALA A 373 -6.66 0.55 -12.75
C ALA A 373 -7.15 -0.27 -13.95
N PHE A 374 -6.23 -0.74 -14.78
CA PHE A 374 -6.55 -1.61 -15.91
C PHE A 374 -6.88 -3.02 -15.40
N SER A 375 -7.90 -3.60 -16.00
CA SER A 375 -8.26 -5.00 -15.80
C SER A 375 -8.59 -5.64 -17.14
N ILE A 376 -8.05 -6.82 -17.41
CA ILE A 376 -8.36 -7.58 -18.63
C ILE A 376 -9.86 -7.89 -18.70
N ALA A 377 -10.49 -8.25 -17.57
CA ALA A 377 -11.93 -8.49 -17.53
C ALA A 377 -12.74 -7.26 -17.93
N ASN A 378 -12.34 -6.07 -17.44
CA ASN A 378 -12.99 -4.81 -17.82
C ASN A 378 -12.71 -4.45 -19.29
N ALA A 379 -11.51 -4.77 -19.82
CA ALA A 379 -11.20 -4.57 -21.24
C ALA A 379 -12.13 -5.41 -22.13
N VAL A 380 -12.32 -6.70 -21.81
CA VAL A 380 -13.27 -7.57 -22.51
C VAL A 380 -14.70 -7.02 -22.43
N TRP A 381 -15.13 -6.51 -21.26
CA TRP A 381 -16.42 -5.88 -21.10
C TRP A 381 -16.59 -4.67 -22.03
N LEU A 382 -15.59 -3.79 -22.07
CA LEU A 382 -15.57 -2.60 -22.91
C LEU A 382 -15.56 -2.94 -24.41
N GLU A 383 -14.80 -3.97 -24.82
CA GLU A 383 -14.75 -4.45 -26.22
C GLU A 383 -16.10 -4.97 -26.69
N ASN A 384 -16.90 -5.56 -25.79
CA ASN A 384 -18.26 -6.01 -26.07
C ASN A 384 -19.32 -4.87 -25.96
N GLY A 385 -18.89 -3.62 -25.91
CA GLY A 385 -19.77 -2.45 -25.93
C GLY A 385 -20.36 -2.10 -24.57
N GLY A 386 -19.86 -2.68 -23.48
CA GLY A 386 -20.27 -2.35 -22.12
C GLY A 386 -19.75 -1.00 -21.66
N VAL A 387 -20.45 -0.39 -20.72
CA VAL A 387 -20.01 0.78 -19.92
C VAL A 387 -19.53 0.30 -18.58
N TYR A 388 -18.41 0.85 -18.10
CA TYR A 388 -17.86 0.56 -16.78
C TYR A 388 -17.77 1.85 -15.96
N ALA A 389 -18.51 1.93 -14.85
CA ALA A 389 -18.58 3.08 -13.97
C ALA A 389 -18.05 2.73 -12.57
N VAL A 390 -17.17 3.56 -12.03
CA VAL A 390 -16.61 3.39 -10.69
C VAL A 390 -16.92 4.62 -9.84
N ALA A 391 -17.75 4.45 -8.82
CA ALA A 391 -18.14 5.50 -7.89
C ALA A 391 -17.22 5.52 -6.68
N ASN A 392 -16.67 6.69 -6.36
CA ASN A 392 -15.78 6.92 -5.23
C ASN A 392 -16.59 7.29 -3.99
N LEU A 393 -17.14 6.28 -3.31
CA LEU A 393 -18.12 6.45 -2.24
C LEU A 393 -17.47 6.93 -0.93
N ARG A 394 -18.22 7.67 -0.10
CA ARG A 394 -17.80 7.98 1.28
C ARG A 394 -17.46 6.70 2.04
N GLY A 395 -16.58 6.80 3.05
CA GLY A 395 -16.01 5.63 3.73
C GLY A 395 -14.71 5.12 3.10
N GLY A 396 -14.43 5.49 1.84
CA GLY A 396 -13.12 5.41 1.20
C GLY A 396 -12.16 6.51 1.68
N GLY A 397 -10.96 6.57 1.09
CA GLY A 397 -9.89 7.50 1.45
C GLY A 397 -9.67 8.65 0.46
N GLU A 398 -10.49 8.78 -0.58
CA GLU A 398 -10.26 9.65 -1.74
C GLU A 398 -10.11 11.14 -1.37
N TYR A 399 -10.80 11.57 -0.32
CA TYR A 399 -10.74 12.94 0.22
C TYR A 399 -10.32 12.95 1.70
N GLY A 400 -9.53 11.96 2.12
CA GLY A 400 -8.92 11.89 3.44
C GLY A 400 -9.89 11.51 4.56
N LYS A 401 -9.48 11.81 5.81
CA LYS A 401 -10.18 11.36 7.02
C LYS A 401 -11.64 11.79 7.07
N LYS A 402 -11.96 13.00 6.67
CA LYS A 402 -13.36 13.51 6.68
C LYS A 402 -14.26 12.67 5.76
N TRP A 403 -13.78 12.27 4.59
CA TRP A 403 -14.49 11.43 3.65
C TRP A 403 -14.70 10.02 4.21
N HIS A 404 -13.66 9.47 4.81
CA HIS A 404 -13.73 8.17 5.49
C HIS A 404 -14.74 8.18 6.63
N ASP A 405 -14.62 9.11 7.55
CA ASP A 405 -15.50 9.22 8.74
C ASP A 405 -16.97 9.46 8.37
N ALA A 406 -17.23 10.09 7.22
CA ALA A 406 -18.59 10.33 6.72
C ALA A 406 -19.29 9.04 6.20
N GLY A 407 -18.58 7.91 6.07
CA GLY A 407 -19.14 6.62 5.64
C GLY A 407 -18.97 5.51 6.67
N THR A 408 -18.66 5.82 7.94
CA THR A 408 -18.40 4.82 8.99
C THR A 408 -19.45 4.78 10.08
N GLN A 409 -19.55 3.68 10.80
CA GLN A 409 -20.42 3.49 11.97
C GLN A 409 -21.88 3.94 11.69
N LEU A 410 -22.41 4.86 12.48
CA LEU A 410 -23.79 5.39 12.34
C LEU A 410 -24.01 6.18 11.04
N LYS A 411 -22.96 6.55 10.34
CA LYS A 411 -23.02 7.25 9.04
C LYS A 411 -22.91 6.29 7.84
N LYS A 412 -22.93 4.99 8.07
CA LYS A 412 -22.77 3.98 6.99
C LYS A 412 -23.86 4.07 5.92
N GLN A 413 -25.05 4.58 6.26
CA GLN A 413 -26.13 4.79 5.29
C GLN A 413 -25.71 5.74 4.15
N ASN A 414 -24.84 6.71 4.41
CA ASN A 414 -24.34 7.62 3.37
C ASN A 414 -23.66 6.88 2.22
N VAL A 415 -22.99 5.76 2.49
CA VAL A 415 -22.32 4.94 1.46
C VAL A 415 -23.34 4.33 0.50
N PHE A 416 -24.45 3.83 1.04
CA PHE A 416 -25.54 3.25 0.25
C PHE A 416 -26.28 4.33 -0.55
N ASP A 417 -26.54 5.48 0.07
CA ASP A 417 -27.17 6.62 -0.58
C ASP A 417 -26.29 7.16 -1.73
N ASP A 418 -24.96 7.22 -1.55
CA ASP A 418 -24.01 7.57 -2.59
C ASP A 418 -24.07 6.59 -3.78
N PHE A 419 -24.15 5.30 -3.50
CA PHE A 419 -24.18 4.26 -4.53
C PHE A 419 -25.49 4.25 -5.30
N ILE A 420 -26.63 4.44 -4.61
CA ILE A 420 -27.95 4.57 -5.23
C ILE A 420 -27.97 5.79 -6.16
N ALA A 421 -27.49 6.96 -5.67
CA ALA A 421 -27.43 8.18 -6.47
C ALA A 421 -26.52 8.05 -7.69
N ALA A 422 -25.46 7.23 -7.63
CA ALA A 422 -24.63 6.91 -8.78
C ALA A 422 -25.43 6.17 -9.88
N ALA A 423 -26.23 5.16 -9.49
CA ALA A 423 -27.10 4.44 -10.41
C ALA A 423 -28.16 5.37 -11.04
N GLU A 424 -28.82 6.19 -10.23
CA GLU A 424 -29.79 7.20 -10.68
C GLU A 424 -29.17 8.20 -11.69
N TYR A 425 -27.93 8.65 -11.42
CA TYR A 425 -27.18 9.50 -12.35
C TYR A 425 -26.95 8.82 -13.71
N LEU A 426 -26.51 7.54 -13.71
CA LEU A 426 -26.26 6.80 -14.95
C LEU A 426 -27.55 6.63 -15.79
N ILE A 427 -28.68 6.42 -15.13
CA ILE A 427 -30.02 6.33 -15.80
C ILE A 427 -30.39 7.69 -16.33
N LYS A 428 -30.33 8.76 -15.54
CA LYS A 428 -30.67 10.13 -15.91
C LYS A 428 -29.88 10.64 -17.12
N GLU A 429 -28.57 10.32 -17.14
CA GLU A 429 -27.66 10.72 -18.23
C GLU A 429 -27.69 9.74 -19.43
N ASN A 430 -28.65 8.81 -19.46
CA ASN A 430 -28.87 7.85 -20.54
C ASN A 430 -27.70 6.90 -20.82
N TYR A 431 -26.85 6.63 -19.84
CA TYR A 431 -25.86 5.55 -19.96
C TYR A 431 -26.55 4.19 -19.98
N THR A 432 -27.53 3.99 -19.13
CA THR A 432 -28.27 2.73 -18.95
C THR A 432 -29.70 3.00 -18.48
N SER A 433 -30.50 1.93 -18.27
CA SER A 433 -31.87 1.97 -17.75
C SER A 433 -31.98 1.23 -16.42
#